data_33f17a4bbce9ec24b4a73ff7e09097bc
#
_entry.id   33f17a4bbce9ec24b4a73ff7e09097bc
#
_cell.length_a   1.000
_cell.length_b   1.000
_cell.length_c   1.000
_cell.angle_alpha   90.00
_cell.angle_beta   90.00
_cell.angle_gamma   90.00
#
_symmetry.space_group_name_H-M   'P 1'
#
loop_
_entity.id
_entity.type
_entity.pdbx_description
1 polymer ?
#
loop_
_entity_poly.entity_id
_entity_poly.type
_entity_poly.pdbx_seq_one_letter_code
_entity_poly.pdbx_strand_id
1 'polypeptide(L)'
;MQKEMSATEEHIKSILSVIPESPGCYQYFDEKGTIIYVGKAKNLKRRVSSYFNKEHDSNKTRVLVKQIRDIKYFVVDTEEDALLLELSLIHI
;
A
#
# COMPACT_ATOMS: atom_id res chain seq x y z
N MET A 1 9.39 -9.34 -28.09
CA MET A 1 9.91 -8.22 -27.41
C MET A 1 9.91 -8.41 -25.91
N GLN A 2 10.96 -8.06 -25.35
CA GLN A 2 11.12 -8.20 -23.95
C GLN A 2 10.20 -7.28 -23.17
N LYS A 3 9.49 -7.85 -22.27
CA LYS A 3 8.67 -7.05 -21.40
C LYS A 3 9.47 -6.59 -20.22
N GLU A 4 9.62 -5.32 -20.11
CA GLU A 4 10.37 -4.78 -19.01
C GLU A 4 9.45 -4.18 -18.00
N MET A 5 9.81 -4.31 -16.74
CA MET A 5 9.04 -3.69 -15.70
C MET A 5 9.29 -2.19 -15.73
N SER A 6 8.25 -1.42 -15.54
CA SER A 6 8.39 0.01 -15.45
C SER A 6 9.12 0.35 -14.15
N ALA A 7 9.66 1.58 -14.08
CA ALA A 7 10.30 2.03 -12.87
C ALA A 7 9.33 1.97 -11.69
N THR A 8 8.06 2.23 -11.94
CA THR A 8 7.06 2.16 -10.90
C THR A 8 6.90 0.75 -10.37
N GLU A 9 6.87 -0.24 -11.27
CA GLU A 9 6.73 -1.61 -10.84
C GLU A 9 7.91 -2.06 -10.01
N GLU A 10 9.10 -1.66 -10.39
CA GLU A 10 10.29 -1.99 -9.64
C GLU A 10 10.28 -1.33 -8.28
N HIS A 11 9.83 -0.09 -8.23
CA HIS A 11 9.75 0.65 -6.99
C HIS A 11 8.79 -0.06 -6.03
N ILE A 12 7.61 -0.43 -6.51
CA ILE A 12 6.62 -1.12 -5.70
C ILE A 12 7.16 -2.46 -5.21
N LYS A 13 7.80 -3.21 -6.08
CA LYS A 13 8.37 -4.50 -5.68
C LYS A 13 9.42 -4.33 -4.60
N SER A 14 10.23 -3.30 -4.70
CA SER A 14 11.26 -3.07 -3.72
C SER A 14 10.64 -2.76 -2.36
N ILE A 15 9.55 -2.00 -2.33
CA ILE A 15 8.85 -1.73 -1.08
C ILE A 15 8.27 -3.02 -0.51
N LEU A 16 7.64 -3.83 -1.36
CA LEU A 16 7.05 -5.09 -0.90
C LEU A 16 8.07 -6.03 -0.32
N SER A 17 9.31 -5.96 -0.79
CA SER A 17 10.34 -6.86 -0.29
C SER A 17 10.84 -6.47 1.09
N VAL A 18 10.70 -5.22 1.49
CA VAL A 18 11.21 -4.76 2.78
C VAL A 18 10.12 -4.47 3.80
N ILE A 19 8.88 -4.43 3.38
CA ILE A 19 7.78 -4.09 4.28
C ILE A 19 7.66 -5.19 5.35
N PRO A 20 7.55 -4.82 6.63
CA PRO A 20 7.58 -5.81 7.70
C PRO A 20 6.25 -6.51 7.90
N GLU A 21 6.31 -7.69 8.51
CA GLU A 21 5.11 -8.43 8.90
C GLU A 21 4.70 -7.98 10.29
N SER A 22 4.26 -6.75 10.38
CA SER A 22 3.90 -6.12 11.64
C SER A 22 2.63 -5.33 11.47
N PRO A 23 1.92 -5.05 12.55
CA PRO A 23 0.73 -4.21 12.45
C PRO A 23 1.11 -2.77 12.14
N GLY A 24 0.25 -2.09 11.45
CA GLY A 24 0.50 -0.70 11.11
C GLY A 24 -0.50 -0.15 10.13
N CYS A 25 -0.18 1.01 9.58
CA CYS A 25 -0.97 1.64 8.55
C CYS A 25 -0.15 1.76 7.28
N TYR A 26 -0.87 1.89 6.17
CA TYR A 26 -0.22 2.09 4.89
C TYR A 26 -0.97 3.14 4.10
N GLN A 27 -0.24 3.84 3.22
CA GLN A 27 -0.78 4.88 2.38
C GLN A 27 -0.35 4.62 0.95
N TYR A 28 -1.28 4.79 0.02
CA TYR A 28 -0.97 4.67 -1.40
C TYR A 28 -1.01 6.06 -2.02
N PHE A 29 -0.07 6.31 -2.90
CA PHE A 29 0.08 7.60 -3.57
C PHE A 29 0.01 7.43 -5.07
N ASP A 30 -0.58 8.41 -5.76
CA ASP A 30 -0.61 8.40 -7.21
C ASP A 30 0.65 9.08 -7.76
N GLU A 31 0.68 9.29 -9.06
CA GLU A 31 1.88 9.83 -9.68
C GLU A 31 2.12 11.30 -9.30
N LYS A 32 1.10 11.97 -8.80
CA LYS A 32 1.23 13.35 -8.34
C LYS A 32 1.66 13.44 -6.89
N GLY A 33 1.78 12.30 -6.22
CA GLY A 33 2.12 12.31 -4.80
C GLY A 33 0.93 12.54 -3.91
N THR A 34 -0.28 12.41 -4.44
CA THR A 34 -1.50 12.58 -3.67
C THR A 34 -1.88 11.26 -3.03
N ILE A 35 -2.30 11.30 -1.78
CA ILE A 35 -2.77 10.11 -1.08
C ILE A 35 -4.10 9.70 -1.70
N ILE A 36 -4.17 8.48 -2.21
CA ILE A 36 -5.40 7.97 -2.80
C ILE A 36 -6.04 6.88 -1.96
N TYR A 37 -5.34 6.40 -0.95
CA TYR A 37 -5.90 5.39 -0.06
C TYR A 37 -5.09 5.30 1.21
N VAL A 38 -5.77 5.09 2.32
CA VAL A 38 -5.14 4.86 3.62
C VAL A 38 -5.83 3.67 4.24
N GLY A 39 -5.05 2.73 4.78
CA GLY A 39 -5.61 1.57 5.41
C GLY A 39 -4.79 1.12 6.59
N LYS A 40 -5.33 0.18 7.33
CA LYS A 40 -4.62 -0.41 8.46
C LYS A 40 -4.57 -1.91 8.28
N ALA A 41 -3.59 -2.55 8.93
CA ALA A 41 -3.43 -3.98 8.80
C ALA A 41 -2.79 -4.55 10.05
N LYS A 42 -3.14 -5.78 10.35
CA LYS A 42 -2.46 -6.53 11.41
C LYS A 42 -1.11 -7.03 10.93
N ASN A 43 -0.99 -7.23 9.63
CA ASN A 43 0.25 -7.68 9.01
C ASN A 43 0.40 -6.87 7.73
N LEU A 44 1.26 -5.87 7.78
CA LEU A 44 1.44 -4.94 6.67
C LEU A 44 1.88 -5.65 5.40
N LYS A 45 2.87 -6.53 5.52
CA LYS A 45 3.38 -7.21 4.33
C LYS A 45 2.30 -8.00 3.65
N ARG A 46 1.54 -8.74 4.42
CA ARG A 46 0.50 -9.59 3.87
C ARG A 46 -0.59 -8.77 3.20
N ARG A 47 -1.03 -7.73 3.90
CA ARG A 47 -2.13 -6.92 3.39
C ARG A 47 -1.72 -6.15 2.14
N VAL A 48 -0.58 -5.48 2.19
CA VAL A 48 -0.15 -4.68 1.05
C VAL A 48 0.18 -5.58 -0.14
N SER A 49 0.86 -6.69 0.10
CA SER A 49 1.17 -7.61 -0.98
C SER A 49 -0.08 -8.14 -1.66
N SER A 50 -1.15 -8.34 -0.91
CA SER A 50 -2.36 -8.90 -1.49
C SER A 50 -2.97 -7.98 -2.54
N TYR A 51 -2.67 -6.70 -2.51
CA TYR A 51 -3.17 -5.77 -3.52
C TYR A 51 -2.48 -5.97 -4.86
N PHE A 52 -1.28 -6.53 -4.86
CA PHE A 52 -0.46 -6.62 -6.06
C PHE A 52 -0.21 -8.03 -6.55
N ASN A 53 -0.58 -9.04 -5.77
CA ASN A 53 -0.24 -10.42 -6.11
C ASN A 53 -1.33 -11.21 -6.79
N LYS A 54 -2.55 -10.74 -6.77
CA LYS A 54 -3.66 -11.50 -7.26
C LYS A 54 -4.55 -10.65 -8.10
N GLU A 55 -5.35 -11.34 -8.92
CA GLU A 55 -6.43 -10.66 -9.60
C GLU A 55 -7.49 -10.32 -8.59
N HIS A 56 -8.09 -9.19 -8.79
CA HIS A 56 -9.11 -8.71 -7.88
C HIS A 56 -10.49 -8.88 -8.49
N ASP A 57 -11.43 -9.27 -7.66
CA ASP A 57 -12.80 -9.40 -8.10
C ASP A 57 -13.46 -8.05 -8.27
N SER A 58 -13.00 -7.07 -7.52
CA SER A 58 -13.61 -5.75 -7.50
C SER A 58 -12.97 -4.82 -8.50
N ASN A 59 -13.77 -4.15 -9.30
CA ASN A 59 -13.25 -3.15 -10.23
C ASN A 59 -12.65 -1.97 -9.49
N LYS A 60 -13.19 -1.64 -8.32
CA LYS A 60 -12.65 -0.56 -7.53
C LYS A 60 -11.21 -0.82 -7.14
N THR A 61 -10.92 -2.05 -6.72
CA THR A 61 -9.57 -2.40 -6.32
C THR A 61 -8.64 -2.38 -7.50
N ARG A 62 -9.09 -2.86 -8.65
CA ARG A 62 -8.26 -2.82 -9.85
C ARG A 62 -7.89 -1.40 -10.24
N VAL A 63 -8.86 -0.51 -10.19
CA VAL A 63 -8.62 0.88 -10.57
C VAL A 63 -7.64 1.51 -9.58
N LEU A 64 -7.84 1.24 -8.30
CA LEU A 64 -6.94 1.76 -7.28
C LEU A 64 -5.52 1.30 -7.51
N VAL A 65 -5.33 0.00 -7.70
CA VAL A 65 -3.99 -0.57 -7.88
C VAL A 65 -3.29 0.04 -9.08
N LYS A 66 -4.03 0.28 -10.14
CA LYS A 66 -3.45 0.87 -11.34
C LYS A 66 -2.94 2.29 -11.12
N GLN A 67 -3.50 2.98 -10.15
CA GLN A 67 -3.12 4.36 -9.89
C GLN A 67 -1.97 4.49 -8.89
N ILE A 68 -1.65 3.40 -8.19
CA ILE A 68 -0.62 3.46 -7.16
C ILE A 68 0.75 3.60 -7.79
N ARG A 69 1.48 4.62 -7.35
CA ARG A 69 2.85 4.84 -7.81
C ARG A 69 3.84 4.83 -6.67
N ASP A 70 3.34 4.92 -5.44
CA ASP A 70 4.21 4.88 -4.27
C ASP A 70 3.42 4.38 -3.08
N ILE A 71 4.13 3.83 -2.11
CA ILE A 71 3.54 3.28 -0.90
C ILE A 71 4.36 3.75 0.29
N LYS A 72 3.68 4.22 1.32
CA LYS A 72 4.32 4.50 2.60
C LYS A 72 3.61 3.68 3.65
N TYR A 73 4.33 3.33 4.68
CA TYR A 73 3.74 2.55 5.77
C TYR A 73 4.34 2.97 7.10
N PHE A 74 3.59 2.72 8.16
CA PHE A 74 4.00 3.04 9.52
C PHE A 74 3.74 1.83 10.39
N VAL A 75 4.77 1.37 11.08
CA VAL A 75 4.65 0.23 11.98
C VAL A 75 4.20 0.74 13.33
N VAL A 76 3.25 0.06 13.95
CA VAL A 76 2.77 0.41 15.28
C VAL A 76 2.77 -0.84 16.14
N ASP A 77 2.66 -0.63 17.46
CA ASP A 77 2.73 -1.75 18.38
C ASP A 77 1.44 -2.54 18.45
N THR A 78 0.31 -1.88 18.23
CA THR A 78 -0.98 -2.53 18.35
C THR A 78 -1.91 -2.06 17.25
N GLU A 79 -3.00 -2.80 17.07
CA GLU A 79 -4.04 -2.39 16.13
C GLU A 79 -4.67 -1.07 16.51
N GLU A 80 -4.75 -0.83 17.79
CA GLU A 80 -5.35 0.40 18.28
C GLU A 80 -4.53 1.60 17.82
N ASP A 81 -3.22 1.50 17.92
CA ASP A 81 -2.33 2.55 17.46
C ASP A 81 -2.47 2.74 15.95
N ALA A 82 -2.62 1.65 15.22
CA ALA A 82 -2.78 1.74 13.77
C ALA A 82 -4.06 2.49 13.42
N LEU A 83 -5.12 2.25 14.17
CA LEU A 83 -6.38 2.94 13.94
C LEU A 83 -6.23 4.44 14.17
N LEU A 84 -5.55 4.83 15.22
CA LEU A 84 -5.36 6.24 15.52
C LEU A 84 -4.53 6.92 14.44
N LEU A 85 -3.50 6.25 13.97
CA LEU A 85 -2.69 6.78 12.88
C LEU A 85 -3.51 6.96 11.62
N GLU A 86 -4.34 5.98 11.32
CA GLU A 86 -5.17 6.04 10.14
C GLU A 86 -6.10 7.24 10.17
N LEU A 87 -6.72 7.48 11.31
CA LEU A 87 -7.60 8.63 11.46
C LEU A 87 -6.85 9.93 11.30
N SER A 88 -5.66 10.00 11.87
CA SER A 88 -4.83 11.18 11.76
C SER A 88 -4.47 11.47 10.31
N LEU A 89 -4.15 10.44 9.55
CA LEU A 89 -3.76 10.60 8.16
C LEU A 89 -4.92 11.04 7.28
N ILE A 90 -6.10 10.61 7.61
CA ILE A 90 -7.28 10.96 6.83
C ILE A 90 -7.63 12.43 6.98
N HIS A 91 -7.25 13.02 8.09
CA HIS A 91 -7.58 14.40 8.36
C HIS A 91 -6.58 15.39 7.77
N ILE A 92 -5.64 14.93 7.07
CA ILE A 92 -4.70 15.83 6.40
C ILE A 92 -5.32 16.56 5.20
#